data_3ed319b59dd6d45fbe207cd76a84a533
#
_entry.id   3ed319b59dd6d45fbe207cd76a84a533
#
_cell.length_a   1.000
_cell.length_b   1.000
_cell.length_c   1.000
_cell.angle_alpha   90.00
_cell.angle_beta   90.00
_cell.angle_gamma   90.00
#
_symmetry.space_group_name_H-M   'P 1'
#
loop_
_entity.id
_entity.type
_entity.pdbx_description
1 polymer ?
#
loop_
_entity_poly.entity_id
_entity_poly.type
_entity_poly.pdbx_seq_one_letter_code
_entity_poly.pdbx_strand_id
1 'polypeptide(L)'
;MATLHGTIIDAATNEKIDAKVHVLDASGNFHHPRGALLKRGPGTPFFFSDGEFEVPVGGGRTDILVERGTEYEPARLVIETPASGVVDVEVPINRWYYPQEER
;
A
#
# COMPACT_ATOMS: atom_id res chain seq x y z
N MET A 1 -15.54 11.42 6.11
CA MET A 1 -14.24 10.94 5.64
C MET A 1 -13.93 9.63 6.30
N ALA A 2 -13.41 8.68 5.57
CA ALA A 2 -13.08 7.36 6.09
C ALA A 2 -11.59 7.28 6.38
N THR A 3 -11.20 6.30 7.20
CA THR A 3 -9.80 6.00 7.46
C THR A 3 -9.48 4.63 6.87
N LEU A 4 -8.46 4.60 6.04
CA LEU A 4 -7.97 3.36 5.47
C LEU A 4 -6.83 2.86 6.36
N HIS A 5 -7.00 1.69 6.95
CA HIS A 5 -5.97 1.06 7.76
C HIS A 5 -5.42 -0.12 6.97
N GLY A 6 -4.16 -0.03 6.59
CA GLY A 6 -3.53 -1.05 5.77
C GLY A 6 -2.42 -1.77 6.49
N THR A 7 -2.28 -3.05 6.18
CA THR A 7 -1.20 -3.88 6.69
C THR A 7 -0.52 -4.54 5.50
N ILE A 8 0.80 -4.41 5.44
CA ILE A 8 1.59 -4.99 4.35
C ILE A 8 2.27 -6.23 4.88
N ILE A 9 2.07 -7.34 4.22
CA ILE A 9 2.67 -8.60 4.66
C ILE A 9 3.41 -9.28 3.52
N ASP A 10 4.41 -10.06 3.89
CA ASP A 10 5.08 -10.97 2.98
C ASP A 10 4.16 -12.17 2.80
N ALA A 11 3.75 -12.46 1.57
CA ALA A 11 2.77 -13.51 1.31
C ALA A 11 3.29 -14.89 1.69
N ALA A 12 4.61 -15.09 1.69
CA ALA A 12 5.19 -16.39 2.02
C ALA A 12 5.28 -16.62 3.52
N THR A 13 5.58 -15.57 4.29
CA THR A 13 5.81 -15.71 5.74
C THR A 13 4.67 -15.18 6.56
N ASN A 14 3.79 -14.37 5.96
CA ASN A 14 2.67 -13.74 6.64
C ASN A 14 3.11 -12.73 7.70
N GLU A 15 4.33 -12.23 7.59
CA GLU A 15 4.88 -11.24 8.52
C GLU A 15 4.77 -9.85 7.94
N LYS A 16 4.59 -8.85 8.81
CA LYS A 16 4.56 -7.47 8.37
C LYS A 16 5.93 -7.06 7.85
N ILE A 17 5.94 -6.31 6.75
CA ILE A 17 7.19 -5.80 6.17
C ILE A 17 6.99 -4.36 5.74
N ASP A 18 8.09 -3.62 5.75
CA ASP A 18 8.09 -2.23 5.31
C ASP A 18 8.01 -2.15 3.78
N ALA A 19 7.45 -1.06 3.30
CA ALA A 19 7.30 -0.87 1.86
C ALA A 19 6.95 0.57 1.53
N LYS A 20 6.99 0.90 0.24
CA LYS A 20 6.49 2.16 -0.29
C LYS A 20 5.03 1.96 -0.66
N VAL A 21 4.21 2.96 -0.34
CA VAL A 21 2.76 2.86 -0.58
C VAL A 21 2.29 4.10 -1.33
N HIS A 22 1.40 3.87 -2.29
CA HIS A 22 0.79 4.92 -3.08
C HIS A 22 -0.72 4.73 -2.99
N VAL A 23 -1.43 5.75 -2.51
CA VAL A 23 -2.88 5.69 -2.34
C VAL A 23 -3.51 6.83 -3.12
N LEU A 24 -4.40 6.50 -4.06
CA LEU A 24 -5.15 7.49 -4.82
C LEU A 24 -6.63 7.35 -4.54
N ASP A 25 -7.31 8.48 -4.39
CA ASP A 25 -8.76 8.46 -4.25
C ASP A 25 -9.43 8.44 -5.62
N ALA A 26 -10.76 8.48 -5.62
CA ALA A 26 -11.53 8.39 -6.86
C ALA A 26 -11.27 9.58 -7.80
N SER A 27 -10.80 10.69 -7.26
CA SER A 27 -10.48 11.87 -8.06
C SER A 27 -9.03 11.90 -8.52
N GLY A 28 -8.25 10.90 -8.16
CA GLY A 28 -6.85 10.81 -8.54
C GLY A 28 -5.90 11.56 -7.61
N ASN A 29 -6.35 11.94 -6.44
CA ASN A 29 -5.51 12.64 -5.47
C ASN A 29 -4.74 11.66 -4.60
N PHE A 30 -3.46 11.98 -4.40
CA PHE A 30 -2.57 11.17 -3.56
C PHE A 30 -2.82 11.49 -2.09
N HIS A 31 -2.95 10.43 -1.29
CA HIS A 31 -3.15 10.54 0.15
C HIS A 31 -2.04 9.83 0.89
N HIS A 32 -1.69 10.35 2.06
CA HIS A 32 -0.63 9.77 2.87
C HIS A 32 -0.93 10.03 4.35
N PRO A 33 -0.32 9.23 5.26
CA PRO A 33 -0.46 9.49 6.69
C PRO A 33 0.19 10.81 7.06
N ARG A 34 -0.31 11.41 8.13
CA ARG A 34 0.30 12.63 8.64
C ARG A 34 1.70 12.31 9.14
N GLY A 35 2.65 13.15 8.74
CA GLY A 35 4.03 12.98 9.19
C GLY A 35 4.79 11.87 8.50
N ALA A 36 4.19 11.23 7.49
CA ALA A 36 4.87 10.16 6.77
C ALA A 36 6.05 10.69 5.98
N LEU A 37 7.05 9.85 5.84
CA LEU A 37 8.18 10.16 4.97
C LEU A 37 7.72 9.94 3.53
N LEU A 38 7.89 10.95 2.70
CA LEU A 38 7.36 10.93 1.34
C LEU A 38 8.49 10.90 0.32
N LYS A 39 8.23 10.22 -0.80
CA LYS A 39 9.05 10.32 -1.99
C LYS A 39 8.27 11.18 -2.99
N ARG A 40 8.83 12.33 -3.33
CA ARG A 40 8.23 13.23 -4.31
C ARG A 40 9.23 13.46 -5.43
N GLY A 41 8.75 14.01 -6.53
CA GLY A 41 9.56 14.29 -7.68
C GLY A 41 8.96 13.64 -8.90
N PRO A 42 9.74 13.43 -9.97
CA PRO A 42 9.20 12.81 -11.18
C PRO A 42 8.67 11.41 -10.88
N GLY A 43 7.55 11.06 -11.49
CA GLY A 43 6.96 9.76 -11.34
C GLY A 43 5.94 9.69 -10.22
N THR A 44 5.61 8.48 -9.81
CA THR A 44 4.55 8.21 -8.84
C THR A 44 4.99 8.63 -7.44
N PRO A 45 4.18 9.42 -6.74
CA PRO A 45 4.51 9.74 -5.35
C PRO A 45 4.21 8.56 -4.44
N PHE A 46 5.03 8.38 -3.41
CA PHE A 46 4.89 7.32 -2.44
C PHE A 46 5.07 7.86 -1.04
N PHE A 47 4.49 7.17 -0.05
CA PHE A 47 4.92 7.33 1.32
C PHE A 47 5.55 6.02 1.79
N PHE A 48 6.37 6.11 2.83
CA PHE A 48 7.05 4.93 3.37
C PHE A 48 6.31 4.44 4.60
N SER A 49 6.10 3.13 4.67
CA SER A 49 5.38 2.49 5.77
C SER A 49 6.26 1.41 6.38
N ASP A 50 6.16 1.24 7.68
CA ASP A 50 6.88 0.19 8.40
C ASP A 50 6.10 -1.13 8.41
N GLY A 51 5.00 -1.21 7.69
CA GLY A 51 4.17 -2.40 7.61
C GLY A 51 2.72 -2.16 7.94
N GLU A 52 2.43 -1.04 8.62
CA GLU A 52 1.06 -0.62 8.89
C GLU A 52 0.94 0.86 8.60
N PHE A 53 -0.22 1.25 8.08
CA PHE A 53 -0.45 2.66 7.82
C PHE A 53 -1.92 2.99 7.98
N GLU A 54 -2.19 4.26 8.31
CA GLU A 54 -3.54 4.79 8.37
C GLU A 54 -3.59 6.04 7.55
N VAL A 55 -4.53 6.11 6.62
CA VAL A 55 -4.64 7.21 5.68
C VAL A 55 -6.09 7.68 5.64
N PRO A 56 -6.35 8.97 5.85
CA PRO A 56 -7.70 9.48 5.66
C PRO A 56 -8.00 9.53 4.16
N VAL A 57 -9.16 9.01 3.77
CA VAL A 57 -9.59 8.99 2.37
C VAL A 57 -11.05 9.36 2.30
N GLY A 58 -11.48 9.86 1.16
CA GLY A 58 -12.88 10.09 0.88
C GLY A 58 -13.57 8.79 0.55
N GLY A 59 -14.90 8.82 0.51
CA GLY A 59 -15.64 7.65 0.06
C GLY A 59 -15.46 7.45 -1.43
N GLY A 60 -15.64 6.19 -1.88
CA GLY A 60 -15.57 5.84 -3.26
C GLY A 60 -14.38 4.94 -3.56
N ARG A 61 -14.00 4.91 -4.83
CA ARG A 61 -12.93 4.03 -5.28
C ARG A 61 -11.59 4.52 -4.77
N THR A 62 -10.80 3.59 -4.23
CA THR A 62 -9.45 3.88 -3.75
C THR A 62 -8.49 2.87 -4.35
N ASP A 63 -7.42 3.39 -4.99
CA ASP A 63 -6.37 2.58 -5.57
C ASP A 63 -5.18 2.56 -4.62
N ILE A 64 -4.66 1.38 -4.34
CA ILE A 64 -3.52 1.20 -3.46
C ILE A 64 -2.44 0.45 -4.23
N LEU A 65 -1.24 1.02 -4.27
CA LEU A 65 -0.09 0.36 -4.91
C LEU A 65 1.01 0.25 -3.87
N VAL A 66 1.56 -0.95 -3.72
CA VAL A 66 2.61 -1.21 -2.75
C VAL A 66 3.81 -1.79 -3.48
N GLU A 67 4.99 -1.23 -3.20
CA GLU A 67 6.23 -1.68 -3.82
C GLU A 67 7.32 -1.83 -2.77
N ARG A 68 8.12 -2.87 -2.89
CA ARG A 68 9.23 -3.09 -1.97
C ARG A 68 10.41 -3.68 -2.73
N GLY A 69 11.29 -2.76 -3.19
CA GLY A 69 12.50 -3.17 -3.87
C GLY A 69 12.26 -3.99 -5.12
N THR A 70 13.32 -4.53 -5.68
CA THR A 70 13.23 -5.30 -6.91
C THR A 70 12.99 -6.76 -6.67
N GLU A 71 13.01 -7.21 -5.41
CA GLU A 71 12.78 -8.62 -5.06
C GLU A 71 11.31 -8.98 -5.00
N TYR A 72 10.44 -7.99 -4.90
CA TYR A 72 9.01 -8.22 -4.76
C TYR A 72 8.25 -7.69 -5.95
N GLU A 73 7.18 -8.38 -6.30
CA GLU A 73 6.26 -7.89 -7.31
C GLU A 73 5.45 -6.73 -6.73
N PRO A 74 5.24 -5.67 -7.49
CA PRO A 74 4.34 -4.61 -7.03
C PRO A 74 2.93 -5.18 -6.83
N ALA A 75 2.28 -4.78 -5.77
CA ALA A 75 0.92 -5.22 -5.47
C ALA A 75 -0.03 -4.05 -5.64
N ARG A 76 -1.12 -4.28 -6.36
CA ARG A 76 -2.13 -3.26 -6.58
C ARG A 76 -3.48 -3.76 -6.11
N LEU A 77 -4.17 -2.92 -5.37
CA LEU A 77 -5.46 -3.26 -4.82
C LEU A 77 -6.41 -2.10 -5.05
N VAL A 78 -7.62 -2.41 -5.52
CA VAL A 78 -8.66 -1.40 -5.70
C VAL A 78 -9.82 -1.77 -4.80
N ILE A 79 -10.23 -0.83 -3.95
CA ILE A 79 -11.33 -1.08 -3.02
C ILE A 79 -12.33 0.06 -3.08
N GLU A 80 -13.53 -0.23 -2.59
CA GLU A 80 -14.55 0.78 -2.37
C GLU A 80 -14.52 1.17 -0.90
N THR A 81 -14.31 2.45 -0.63
CA THR A 81 -14.30 2.93 0.74
C THR A 81 -15.63 3.57 1.08
N PRO A 82 -16.13 3.38 2.32
CA PRO A 82 -17.36 4.03 2.75
C PRO A 82 -17.14 5.52 2.95
N ALA A 83 -18.24 6.26 3.11
CA ALA A 83 -18.16 7.68 3.34
C ALA A 83 -17.55 8.02 4.69
N SER A 84 -17.62 7.10 5.65
CA SER A 84 -17.07 7.32 6.97
C SER A 84 -16.72 5.96 7.59
N GLY A 85 -15.97 6.00 8.69
CA GLY A 85 -15.58 4.80 9.40
C GLY A 85 -14.17 4.36 9.05
N VAL A 86 -13.85 3.14 9.44
CA VAL A 86 -12.52 2.56 9.23
C VAL A 86 -12.64 1.35 8.33
N VAL A 87 -11.76 1.28 7.33
CA VAL A 87 -11.67 0.13 6.45
C VAL A 87 -10.31 -0.51 6.67
N ASP A 88 -10.31 -1.79 7.01
CA ASP A 88 -9.07 -2.54 7.17
C ASP A 88 -8.79 -3.32 5.91
N VAL A 89 -7.54 -3.21 5.41
CA VAL A 89 -7.10 -4.00 4.26
C VAL A 89 -5.77 -4.63 4.58
N GLU A 90 -5.56 -5.80 4.02
CA GLU A 90 -4.29 -6.49 4.12
C GLU A 90 -3.74 -6.62 2.71
N VAL A 91 -2.48 -6.23 2.53
CA VAL A 91 -1.86 -6.23 1.21
C VAL A 91 -0.71 -7.22 1.23
N PRO A 92 -0.93 -8.45 0.75
CA PRO A 92 0.15 -9.41 0.64
C PRO A 92 0.99 -9.10 -0.59
N ILE A 93 2.30 -9.11 -0.45
CA ILE A 93 3.18 -8.93 -1.58
C ILE A 93 4.02 -10.18 -1.75
N ASN A 94 4.27 -10.52 -3.01
CA ASN A 94 4.93 -11.74 -3.40
C ASN A 94 6.34 -11.46 -3.89
N ARG A 95 7.27 -12.31 -3.53
CA ARG A 95 8.61 -12.27 -4.10
C ARG A 95 8.58 -12.83 -5.51
N TRP A 96 9.45 -12.30 -6.34
CA TRP A 96 9.66 -12.89 -7.65
C TRP A 96 10.17 -14.32 -7.49
N TYR A 97 9.83 -15.16 -8.43
CA TYR A 97 10.28 -16.54 -8.45
C TYR A 97 11.75 -16.58 -8.84
N TYR A 98 12.55 -17.33 -8.07
CA TYR A 98 13.96 -17.52 -8.34
C TYR A 98 14.25 -19.00 -8.49
N PRO A 99 14.64 -19.45 -9.70
CA PRO A 99 14.87 -20.87 -9.92
C PRO A 99 15.88 -21.50 -9.00
N GLN A 100 16.89 -20.76 -8.59
CA GLN A 100 17.91 -21.30 -7.71
C GLN A 100 17.37 -21.70 -6.35
N GLU A 101 16.23 -21.25 -5.98
CA GLU A 101 15.62 -21.62 -4.70
C GLU A 101 15.01 -23.01 -4.75
N GLU A 102 14.94 -23.58 -5.92
CA GLU A 102 14.40 -24.90 -6.12
C GLU A 102 15.34 -26.01 -5.75
N ARG A 103 16.59 -25.71 -5.55
CA ARG A 103 17.61 -26.73 -5.31
C ARG A 103 17.78 -27.07 -3.86
#